data_874f3298387f1d50c9cad8e8b7aa9c48
#
_entry.id   874f3298387f1d50c9cad8e8b7aa9c48
#
_cell.length_a   1.000
_cell.length_b   1.000
_cell.length_c   1.000
_cell.angle_alpha   90.00
_cell.angle_beta   90.00
_cell.angle_gamma   90.00
#
_symmetry.space_group_name_H-M   'P 1'
#
loop_
_entity.id
_entity.type
_entity.pdbx_description
1 polymer ?
#
loop_
_entity_poly.entity_id
_entity_poly.type
_entity_poly.pdbx_seq_one_letter_code
_entity_poly.pdbx_strand_id
1 'polypeptide(L)'
;MTDRYQKQIILPEIGESGQQQLANASVLIAGAGGLGVVVASYLVAMGVGYIGICDFDYIEESNLHRQLFFTHSDIGKSKASVLVEKLRLQNHNITINNIDKMVDKKTVTEIANNYKIICDCTDQGISRTIINDYCAEHKKILVHGAVSDWQGYITVFHYLNGFSLKDIFDFNDYLKNQSCSEIGVISPICGLIGSYMTTETIKVILNLDDVLEGKILYVNMLNNQIREINIKKTSANS
;
A
#
# COMPACT_ATOMS: atom_id res chain seq x y z
N MET A 1 5.65 22.22 -16.23
CA MET A 1 4.80 21.15 -15.59
C MET A 1 3.54 21.00 -16.41
N THR A 2 3.04 19.79 -16.59
CA THR A 2 1.86 19.55 -17.43
C THR A 2 0.60 20.02 -16.70
N ASP A 3 -0.41 20.47 -17.47
CA ASP A 3 -1.75 20.87 -16.94
C ASP A 3 -2.41 19.79 -16.08
N ARG A 4 -1.93 18.54 -16.20
CA ARG A 4 -2.41 17.37 -15.47
C ARG A 4 -2.43 17.57 -13.95
N TYR A 5 -1.42 18.23 -13.37
CA TYR A 5 -1.24 18.34 -11.91
C TYR A 5 -1.66 19.70 -11.34
N GLN A 6 -2.20 20.61 -12.15
CA GLN A 6 -2.55 21.97 -11.70
C GLN A 6 -3.45 21.98 -10.47
N LYS A 7 -4.45 21.09 -10.39
CA LYS A 7 -5.41 21.06 -9.28
C LYS A 7 -4.80 20.61 -7.95
N GLN A 8 -3.69 19.88 -7.98
CA GLN A 8 -2.98 19.52 -6.75
C GLN A 8 -1.82 20.49 -6.43
N ILE A 9 -1.19 21.08 -7.45
CA ILE A 9 -0.12 22.08 -7.27
C ILE A 9 -0.61 23.34 -6.55
N ILE A 10 -1.87 23.72 -6.71
CA ILE A 10 -2.44 24.87 -6.00
C ILE A 10 -2.67 24.63 -4.49
N LEU A 11 -2.56 23.39 -4.01
CA LEU A 11 -2.63 23.10 -2.60
C LEU A 11 -1.32 23.55 -1.93
N PRO A 12 -1.37 24.34 -0.83
CA PRO A 12 -0.17 24.87 -0.18
C PRO A 12 0.81 23.79 0.27
N GLU A 13 0.31 22.63 0.67
CA GLU A 13 1.10 21.49 1.14
C GLU A 13 1.83 20.77 -0.01
N ILE A 14 1.43 20.99 -1.26
CA ILE A 14 2.06 20.38 -2.43
C ILE A 14 2.90 21.42 -3.16
N GLY A 15 2.27 22.41 -3.77
CA GLY A 15 2.98 23.39 -4.58
C GLY A 15 3.77 22.76 -5.75
N GLU A 16 4.58 23.54 -6.41
CA GLU A 16 5.50 23.02 -7.45
C GLU A 16 6.61 22.15 -6.87
N SER A 17 7.10 22.51 -5.69
CA SER A 17 8.15 21.76 -4.98
C SER A 17 7.68 20.37 -4.58
N GLY A 18 6.49 20.25 -4.01
CA GLY A 18 5.91 18.96 -3.65
C GLY A 18 5.63 18.09 -4.88
N GLN A 19 5.15 18.69 -5.97
CA GLN A 19 4.99 17.95 -7.23
C GLN A 19 6.31 17.39 -7.74
N GLN A 20 7.40 18.14 -7.60
CA GLN A 20 8.72 17.63 -7.96
C GLN A 20 9.19 16.51 -7.02
N GLN A 21 8.87 16.58 -5.71
CA GLN A 21 9.15 15.48 -4.77
C GLN A 21 8.38 14.22 -5.16
N LEU A 22 7.10 14.33 -5.52
CA LEU A 22 6.29 13.21 -6.03
C LEU A 22 6.93 12.60 -7.28
N ALA A 23 7.33 13.42 -8.24
CA ALA A 23 7.96 12.96 -9.48
C ALA A 23 9.31 12.24 -9.25
N ASN A 24 10.01 12.54 -8.16
CA ASN A 24 11.29 11.90 -7.81
C ASN A 24 11.11 10.71 -6.85
N ALA A 25 9.93 10.47 -6.34
CA ALA A 25 9.67 9.41 -5.37
C ALA A 25 9.63 8.02 -6.02
N SER A 26 10.03 7.00 -5.24
CA SER A 26 9.98 5.60 -5.62
C SER A 26 9.17 4.79 -4.61
N VAL A 27 8.10 4.15 -5.09
CA VAL A 27 7.14 3.40 -4.26
C VAL A 27 6.93 2.00 -4.83
N LEU A 28 7.06 0.98 -3.99
CA LEU A 28 6.65 -0.39 -4.30
C LEU A 28 5.25 -0.63 -3.74
N ILE A 29 4.38 -1.20 -4.56
CA ILE A 29 3.07 -1.70 -4.16
C ILE A 29 3.17 -3.22 -4.16
N ALA A 30 3.18 -3.81 -2.98
CA ALA A 30 3.20 -5.25 -2.79
C ALA A 30 1.77 -5.76 -2.65
N GLY A 31 1.30 -6.47 -3.67
CA GLY A 31 -0.07 -6.93 -3.87
C GLY A 31 -0.88 -6.02 -4.81
N ALA A 32 -1.44 -6.58 -5.88
CA ALA A 32 -2.35 -5.93 -6.83
C ALA A 32 -3.81 -6.36 -6.61
N GLY A 33 -4.18 -6.61 -5.34
CA GLY A 33 -5.52 -6.94 -4.90
C GLY A 33 -6.40 -5.71 -4.68
N GLY A 34 -7.46 -5.85 -3.85
CA GLY A 34 -8.43 -4.78 -3.59
C GLY A 34 -7.84 -3.47 -3.09
N LEU A 35 -6.83 -3.51 -2.20
CA LEU A 35 -6.09 -2.34 -1.74
C LEU A 35 -5.11 -1.82 -2.80
N GLY A 36 -4.30 -2.73 -3.37
CA GLY A 36 -3.21 -2.36 -4.27
C GLY A 36 -3.68 -1.67 -5.54
N VAL A 37 -4.81 -2.06 -6.13
CA VAL A 37 -5.36 -1.38 -7.30
C VAL A 37 -5.74 0.08 -7.01
N VAL A 38 -6.24 0.35 -5.81
CA VAL A 38 -6.60 1.72 -5.38
C VAL A 38 -5.36 2.56 -5.14
N VAL A 39 -4.40 2.03 -4.35
CA VAL A 39 -3.12 2.71 -4.07
C VAL A 39 -2.38 3.03 -5.36
N ALA A 40 -2.23 2.04 -6.25
CA ALA A 40 -1.57 2.22 -7.53
C ALA A 40 -2.21 3.32 -8.37
N SER A 41 -3.54 3.31 -8.46
CA SER A 41 -4.30 4.26 -9.28
C SER A 41 -4.08 5.70 -8.85
N TYR A 42 -4.17 5.97 -7.56
CA TYR A 42 -4.01 7.32 -7.05
C TYR A 42 -2.55 7.78 -7.08
N LEU A 43 -1.56 6.94 -6.75
CA LEU A 43 -0.15 7.31 -6.85
C LEU A 43 0.26 7.62 -8.29
N VAL A 44 -0.23 6.84 -9.26
CA VAL A 44 -0.04 7.08 -10.70
C VAL A 44 -0.71 8.38 -11.14
N ALA A 45 -1.96 8.60 -10.73
CA ALA A 45 -2.70 9.81 -11.07
C ALA A 45 -2.02 11.08 -10.52
N MET A 46 -1.46 11.02 -9.31
CA MET A 46 -0.76 12.12 -8.65
C MET A 46 0.67 12.33 -9.17
N GLY A 47 1.20 11.43 -9.99
CA GLY A 47 2.50 11.59 -10.64
C GLY A 47 3.69 11.19 -9.78
N VAL A 48 3.55 10.16 -8.94
CA VAL A 48 4.68 9.49 -8.31
C VAL A 48 5.54 8.88 -9.42
N GLY A 49 6.80 9.30 -9.51
CA GLY A 49 7.60 9.11 -10.72
C GLY A 49 8.07 7.69 -10.97
N TYR A 50 8.27 6.88 -9.93
CA TYR A 50 8.76 5.51 -10.05
C TYR A 50 7.94 4.57 -9.19
N ILE A 51 7.16 3.70 -9.82
CA ILE A 51 6.25 2.77 -9.14
C ILE A 51 6.59 1.34 -9.55
N GLY A 52 6.71 0.44 -8.56
CA GLY A 52 6.73 -0.99 -8.77
C GLY A 52 5.38 -1.60 -8.36
N ILE A 53 4.85 -2.49 -9.17
CA ILE A 53 3.66 -3.28 -8.84
C ILE A 53 4.07 -4.74 -8.80
N CYS A 54 3.99 -5.35 -7.61
CA CYS A 54 4.41 -6.71 -7.35
C CYS A 54 3.21 -7.57 -6.98
N ASP A 55 2.91 -8.56 -7.81
CA ASP A 55 1.89 -9.57 -7.55
C ASP A 55 2.18 -10.80 -8.41
N PHE A 56 1.97 -12.00 -7.86
CA PHE A 56 2.20 -13.27 -8.56
C PHE A 56 0.91 -13.96 -8.99
N ASP A 57 -0.24 -13.43 -8.57
CA ASP A 57 -1.54 -14.03 -8.83
C ASP A 57 -2.09 -13.73 -10.21
N TYR A 58 -3.06 -14.54 -10.59
CA TYR A 58 -3.89 -14.36 -11.78
C TYR A 58 -5.26 -13.80 -11.40
N ILE A 59 -5.89 -13.13 -12.35
CA ILE A 59 -7.21 -12.55 -12.19
C ILE A 59 -8.26 -13.65 -12.24
N GLU A 60 -9.12 -13.70 -11.23
CA GLU A 60 -10.25 -14.61 -11.12
C GLU A 60 -11.56 -13.84 -11.08
N GLU A 61 -12.67 -14.48 -11.44
CA GLU A 61 -14.01 -13.87 -11.39
C GLU A 61 -14.37 -13.40 -9.98
N SER A 62 -14.00 -14.17 -8.95
CA SER A 62 -14.16 -13.85 -7.53
C SER A 62 -13.43 -12.56 -7.10
N ASN A 63 -12.51 -12.05 -7.90
CA ASN A 63 -11.77 -10.82 -7.62
C ASN A 63 -12.52 -9.56 -8.09
N LEU A 64 -13.33 -9.67 -9.15
CA LEU A 64 -13.86 -8.52 -9.88
C LEU A 64 -14.77 -7.60 -9.03
N HIS A 65 -15.40 -8.14 -7.99
CA HIS A 65 -16.25 -7.34 -7.11
C HIS A 65 -15.47 -6.28 -6.30
N ARG A 66 -14.13 -6.43 -6.07
CA ARG A 66 -13.33 -5.52 -5.26
C ARG A 66 -12.03 -5.04 -5.92
N GLN A 67 -11.61 -5.64 -7.02
CA GLN A 67 -10.42 -5.26 -7.80
C GLN A 67 -10.88 -4.54 -9.06
N LEU A 68 -11.36 -3.30 -8.91
CA LEU A 68 -12.17 -2.57 -9.89
C LEU A 68 -11.47 -2.24 -11.21
N PHE A 69 -10.15 -2.40 -11.30
CA PHE A 69 -9.40 -2.21 -12.55
C PHE A 69 -9.49 -3.41 -13.49
N PHE A 70 -9.90 -4.56 -12.99
CA PHE A 70 -10.01 -5.77 -13.80
C PHE A 70 -11.42 -5.96 -14.32
N THR A 71 -11.50 -6.54 -15.50
CA THR A 71 -12.76 -6.84 -16.20
C THR A 71 -12.86 -8.33 -16.49
N HIS A 72 -14.03 -8.78 -16.90
CA HIS A 72 -14.22 -10.18 -17.26
C HIS A 72 -13.25 -10.65 -18.37
N SER A 73 -12.88 -9.79 -19.30
CA SER A 73 -11.90 -10.09 -20.36
C SER A 73 -10.45 -10.25 -19.87
N ASP A 74 -10.19 -9.93 -18.61
CA ASP A 74 -8.87 -10.04 -17.98
C ASP A 74 -8.69 -11.32 -17.17
N ILE A 75 -9.75 -12.11 -16.97
CA ILE A 75 -9.70 -13.37 -16.22
C ILE A 75 -8.63 -14.29 -16.82
N GLY A 76 -7.81 -14.88 -15.94
CA GLY A 76 -6.70 -15.75 -16.29
C GLY A 76 -5.39 -15.04 -16.66
N LYS A 77 -5.37 -13.69 -16.70
CA LYS A 77 -4.12 -12.93 -16.91
C LYS A 77 -3.48 -12.56 -15.58
N SER A 78 -2.15 -12.27 -15.58
CA SER A 78 -1.42 -11.80 -14.41
C SER A 78 -2.01 -10.47 -13.91
N LYS A 79 -2.27 -10.38 -12.59
CA LYS A 79 -2.79 -9.15 -11.94
C LYS A 79 -1.84 -7.99 -12.13
N ALA A 80 -0.54 -8.19 -11.85
CA ALA A 80 0.47 -7.13 -11.97
C ALA A 80 0.58 -6.63 -13.42
N SER A 81 0.64 -7.53 -14.39
CA SER A 81 0.77 -7.17 -15.81
C SER A 81 -0.41 -6.35 -16.33
N VAL A 82 -1.64 -6.78 -16.05
CA VAL A 82 -2.85 -6.07 -16.50
C VAL A 82 -2.97 -4.71 -15.82
N LEU A 83 -2.67 -4.62 -14.51
CA LEU A 83 -2.73 -3.36 -13.79
C LEU A 83 -1.70 -2.37 -14.34
N VAL A 84 -0.46 -2.80 -14.57
CA VAL A 84 0.59 -1.96 -15.16
C VAL A 84 0.21 -1.45 -16.54
N GLU A 85 -0.34 -2.31 -17.41
CA GLU A 85 -0.80 -1.92 -18.73
C GLU A 85 -1.84 -0.79 -18.66
N LYS A 86 -2.89 -0.98 -17.85
CA LYS A 86 -3.96 0.02 -17.69
C LYS A 86 -3.47 1.32 -17.08
N LEU A 87 -2.58 1.28 -16.11
CA LEU A 87 -2.04 2.47 -15.47
C LEU A 87 -1.08 3.27 -16.37
N ARG A 88 -0.32 2.60 -17.25
CA ARG A 88 0.49 3.27 -18.26
C ARG A 88 -0.37 4.07 -19.25
N LEU A 89 -1.57 3.61 -19.57
CA LEU A 89 -2.53 4.38 -20.38
C LEU A 89 -3.06 5.62 -19.63
N GLN A 90 -3.19 5.52 -18.30
CA GLN A 90 -3.62 6.64 -17.47
C GLN A 90 -2.56 7.73 -17.36
N ASN A 91 -1.28 7.36 -17.18
CA ASN A 91 -0.18 8.32 -17.06
C ASN A 91 1.12 7.78 -17.69
N HIS A 92 1.47 8.32 -18.83
CA HIS A 92 2.66 7.93 -19.59
C HIS A 92 3.95 8.67 -19.16
N ASN A 93 3.85 9.65 -18.25
CA ASN A 93 4.98 10.48 -17.80
C ASN A 93 5.76 9.88 -16.64
N ILE A 94 5.37 8.71 -16.16
CA ILE A 94 5.98 8.03 -15.01
C ILE A 94 6.49 6.64 -15.41
N THR A 95 7.39 6.09 -14.62
CA THR A 95 7.90 4.74 -14.82
C THR A 95 7.13 3.76 -13.94
N ILE A 96 6.50 2.75 -14.56
CA ILE A 96 5.79 1.69 -13.84
C ILE A 96 6.43 0.35 -14.19
N ASN A 97 6.98 -0.34 -13.17
CA ASN A 97 7.57 -1.66 -13.32
C ASN A 97 6.56 -2.75 -12.97
N ASN A 98 6.47 -3.73 -13.85
CA ASN A 98 5.78 -4.99 -13.60
C ASN A 98 6.71 -5.98 -12.92
N ILE A 99 6.30 -6.51 -11.75
CA ILE A 99 7.07 -7.48 -10.98
C ILE A 99 6.15 -8.69 -10.71
N ASP A 100 6.16 -9.64 -11.63
CA ASP A 100 5.34 -10.85 -11.54
C ASP A 100 6.07 -11.91 -10.68
N LYS A 101 6.15 -11.62 -9.38
CA LYS A 101 6.85 -12.45 -8.39
C LYS A 101 6.12 -12.42 -7.04
N MET A 102 6.21 -13.53 -6.33
CA MET A 102 5.82 -13.59 -4.92
C MET A 102 6.85 -12.88 -4.04
N VAL A 103 6.39 -12.11 -3.06
CA VAL A 103 7.27 -11.53 -2.03
C VAL A 103 7.53 -12.58 -0.96
N ASP A 104 8.74 -13.12 -0.95
CA ASP A 104 9.25 -14.06 0.04
C ASP A 104 10.67 -13.68 0.49
N LYS A 105 11.26 -14.46 1.40
CA LYS A 105 12.61 -14.21 1.93
C LYS A 105 13.72 -14.22 0.87
N LYS A 106 13.51 -14.88 -0.27
CA LYS A 106 14.50 -14.98 -1.35
C LYS A 106 14.39 -13.83 -2.34
N THR A 107 13.17 -13.35 -2.56
CA THR A 107 12.84 -12.38 -3.61
C THR A 107 12.73 -10.95 -3.10
N VAL A 108 12.44 -10.73 -1.80
CA VAL A 108 12.16 -9.41 -1.25
C VAL A 108 13.27 -8.38 -1.51
N THR A 109 14.53 -8.78 -1.40
CA THR A 109 15.66 -7.88 -1.65
C THR A 109 15.72 -7.43 -3.11
N GLU A 110 15.54 -8.35 -4.06
CA GLU A 110 15.51 -8.02 -5.49
C GLU A 110 14.33 -7.11 -5.82
N ILE A 111 13.15 -7.41 -5.27
CA ILE A 111 11.91 -6.70 -5.53
C ILE A 111 11.95 -5.28 -4.95
N ALA A 112 12.38 -5.14 -3.69
CA ALA A 112 12.18 -3.91 -2.91
C ALA A 112 13.38 -2.97 -2.89
N ASN A 113 14.57 -3.40 -3.33
CA ASN A 113 15.81 -2.63 -3.17
C ASN A 113 15.75 -1.20 -3.74
N ASN A 114 15.12 -1.02 -4.89
CA ASN A 114 15.08 0.26 -5.62
C ASN A 114 13.99 1.23 -5.12
N TYR A 115 13.20 0.85 -4.12
CA TYR A 115 12.09 1.65 -3.62
C TYR A 115 12.39 2.15 -2.21
N LYS A 116 12.02 3.40 -1.92
CA LYS A 116 12.16 4.01 -0.59
C LYS A 116 10.97 3.71 0.31
N ILE A 117 9.79 3.63 -0.28
CA ILE A 117 8.52 3.39 0.41
C ILE A 117 7.92 2.10 -0.13
N ILE A 118 7.38 1.29 0.76
CA ILE A 118 6.67 0.06 0.41
C ILE A 118 5.24 0.17 0.94
N CYS A 119 4.26 0.04 0.05
CA CYS A 119 2.85 -0.09 0.41
C CYS A 119 2.53 -1.58 0.49
N ASP A 120 2.32 -2.09 1.69
CA ASP A 120 1.92 -3.48 1.90
C ASP A 120 0.40 -3.61 1.73
N CYS A 121 0.02 -4.13 0.58
CA CYS A 121 -1.35 -4.45 0.18
C CYS A 121 -1.58 -5.98 0.10
N THR A 122 -0.69 -6.78 0.72
CA THR A 122 -0.80 -8.23 0.75
C THR A 122 -1.86 -8.68 1.74
N ASP A 123 -2.36 -9.90 1.57
CA ASP A 123 -3.35 -10.54 2.46
C ASP A 123 -2.75 -11.65 3.33
N GLN A 124 -1.50 -12.05 3.08
CA GLN A 124 -0.82 -13.14 3.77
C GLN A 124 0.08 -12.63 4.90
N GLY A 125 -0.12 -13.12 6.12
CA GLY A 125 0.67 -12.74 7.29
C GLY A 125 2.18 -12.98 7.12
N ILE A 126 2.57 -14.03 6.40
CA ILE A 126 3.99 -14.34 6.12
C ILE A 126 4.62 -13.24 5.26
N SER A 127 3.97 -12.84 4.17
CA SER A 127 4.47 -11.75 3.29
C SER A 127 4.58 -10.43 4.02
N ARG A 128 3.60 -10.07 4.84
CA ARG A 128 3.59 -8.86 5.69
C ARG A 128 4.79 -8.83 6.65
N THR A 129 5.06 -9.97 7.29
CA THR A 129 6.21 -10.12 8.19
C THR A 129 7.53 -9.93 7.45
N ILE A 130 7.69 -10.57 6.30
CA ILE A 130 8.90 -10.47 5.49
C ILE A 130 9.13 -9.03 5.01
N ILE A 131 8.08 -8.36 4.54
CA ILE A 131 8.15 -6.96 4.13
C ILE A 131 8.53 -6.05 5.30
N ASN A 132 7.89 -6.23 6.47
CA ASN A 132 8.19 -5.46 7.65
C ASN A 132 9.65 -5.62 8.10
N ASP A 133 10.14 -6.86 8.19
CA ASP A 133 11.52 -7.13 8.62
C ASP A 133 12.54 -6.59 7.61
N TYR A 134 12.26 -6.70 6.31
CA TYR A 134 13.06 -6.09 5.26
C TYR A 134 13.10 -4.56 5.39
N CYS A 135 11.96 -3.91 5.64
CA CYS A 135 11.88 -2.46 5.82
C CYS A 135 12.70 -2.00 7.04
N ALA A 136 12.63 -2.73 8.16
CA ALA A 136 13.39 -2.46 9.35
C ALA A 136 14.91 -2.54 9.10
N GLU A 137 15.37 -3.62 8.45
CA GLU A 137 16.78 -3.86 8.18
C GLU A 137 17.36 -2.83 7.19
N HIS A 138 16.60 -2.48 6.15
CA HIS A 138 17.08 -1.63 5.06
C HIS A 138 16.62 -0.18 5.16
N LYS A 139 16.08 0.24 6.32
CA LYS A 139 15.59 1.60 6.58
C LYS A 139 14.63 2.11 5.51
N LYS A 140 13.70 1.25 5.11
CA LYS A 140 12.60 1.58 4.19
C LYS A 140 11.36 1.91 5.00
N ILE A 141 10.51 2.79 4.47
CA ILE A 141 9.25 3.16 5.10
C ILE A 141 8.17 2.19 4.64
N LEU A 142 7.36 1.72 5.58
CA LEU A 142 6.28 0.79 5.31
C LEU A 142 4.93 1.44 5.59
N VAL A 143 4.12 1.60 4.54
CA VAL A 143 2.70 1.98 4.66
C VAL A 143 1.89 0.69 4.63
N HIS A 144 1.28 0.34 5.75
CA HIS A 144 0.60 -0.95 5.92
C HIS A 144 -0.90 -0.76 6.09
N GLY A 145 -1.70 -1.49 5.32
CA GLY A 145 -3.15 -1.52 5.44
C GLY A 145 -3.71 -2.94 5.38
N ALA A 146 -4.81 -3.15 6.08
CA ALA A 146 -5.54 -4.41 6.03
C ALA A 146 -7.05 -4.19 6.08
N VAL A 147 -7.79 -5.08 5.43
CA VAL A 147 -9.25 -5.06 5.38
C VAL A 147 -9.82 -6.46 5.60
N SER A 148 -10.96 -6.54 6.28
CA SER A 148 -11.79 -7.73 6.39
C SER A 148 -13.24 -7.32 6.68
N ASP A 149 -14.21 -8.09 6.28
CA ASP A 149 -15.63 -7.80 6.48
C ASP A 149 -16.00 -6.36 6.04
N TRP A 150 -16.44 -5.56 6.99
CA TRP A 150 -16.81 -4.14 6.86
C TRP A 150 -15.76 -3.20 7.45
N GLN A 151 -14.60 -3.69 7.80
CA GLN A 151 -13.61 -2.96 8.58
C GLN A 151 -12.23 -3.02 7.95
N GLY A 152 -11.39 -2.09 8.35
CA GLY A 152 -10.00 -2.05 7.95
C GLY A 152 -9.21 -1.09 8.82
N TYR A 153 -7.92 -1.14 8.65
CA TYR A 153 -7.01 -0.23 9.35
C TYR A 153 -5.81 0.11 8.48
N ILE A 154 -5.16 1.22 8.85
CA ILE A 154 -3.91 1.67 8.25
C ILE A 154 -2.98 2.21 9.33
N THR A 155 -1.69 2.08 9.10
CA THR A 155 -0.60 2.67 9.90
C THR A 155 0.65 2.82 9.05
N VAL A 156 1.63 3.59 9.55
CA VAL A 156 2.96 3.74 8.94
C VAL A 156 4.01 3.22 9.91
N PHE A 157 4.95 2.43 9.41
CA PHE A 157 6.06 1.86 10.17
C PHE A 157 7.41 2.34 9.65
N HIS A 158 8.42 2.31 10.50
CA HIS A 158 9.81 2.60 10.16
C HIS A 158 10.02 4.00 9.54
N TYR A 159 9.22 4.98 9.94
CA TYR A 159 9.35 6.38 9.47
C TYR A 159 10.32 7.17 10.35
N LEU A 160 9.87 7.81 11.42
CA LEU A 160 10.71 8.65 12.31
C LEU A 160 11.03 7.95 13.64
N ASN A 161 10.05 7.29 14.23
CA ASN A 161 10.15 6.74 15.58
C ASN A 161 10.38 5.22 15.61
N GLY A 162 10.47 4.59 14.44
CA GLY A 162 10.80 3.17 14.28
C GLY A 162 9.76 2.22 14.88
N PHE A 163 8.47 2.58 14.82
CA PHE A 163 7.39 1.63 15.08
C PHE A 163 7.36 0.53 14.02
N SER A 164 6.90 -0.64 14.39
CA SER A 164 6.98 -1.86 13.61
C SER A 164 5.70 -2.69 13.75
N LEU A 165 5.47 -3.60 12.84
CA LEU A 165 4.36 -4.55 12.91
C LEU A 165 4.34 -5.33 14.24
N LYS A 166 5.52 -5.57 14.83
CA LYS A 166 5.67 -6.25 16.15
C LYS A 166 5.11 -5.46 17.32
N ASP A 167 4.92 -4.15 17.18
CA ASP A 167 4.31 -3.32 18.21
C ASP A 167 2.78 -3.42 18.24
N ILE A 168 2.17 -4.00 17.18
CA ILE A 168 0.71 -4.16 17.06
C ILE A 168 0.27 -5.59 17.34
N PHE A 169 1.01 -6.59 16.85
CA PHE A 169 0.60 -7.98 16.85
C PHE A 169 1.58 -8.85 17.62
N ASP A 170 1.04 -9.77 18.48
CA ASP A 170 1.82 -10.91 18.91
C ASP A 170 2.07 -11.83 17.71
N PHE A 171 3.35 -12.02 17.39
CA PHE A 171 3.79 -12.74 16.20
C PHE A 171 3.31 -14.17 16.12
N ASN A 172 3.20 -14.85 17.29
CA ASN A 172 2.76 -16.23 17.37
C ASN A 172 1.28 -16.37 16.99
N ASP A 173 0.45 -15.40 17.34
CA ASP A 173 -0.97 -15.41 17.01
C ASP A 173 -1.23 -14.90 15.61
N TYR A 174 -0.43 -13.95 15.13
CA TYR A 174 -0.54 -13.40 13.78
C TYR A 174 -0.21 -14.44 12.68
N LEU A 175 0.79 -15.29 12.91
CA LEU A 175 1.16 -16.37 11.98
C LEU A 175 0.17 -17.55 12.02
N LYS A 176 -0.54 -17.76 13.12
CA LYS A 176 -1.54 -18.84 13.26
C LYS A 176 -2.85 -18.52 12.54
N ASN A 177 -3.22 -17.23 12.45
CA ASN A 177 -4.44 -16.77 11.78
C ASN A 177 -4.23 -16.65 10.26
N GLN A 178 -3.79 -17.73 9.61
CA GLN A 178 -3.40 -17.76 8.18
C GLN A 178 -4.56 -17.70 7.18
N SER A 179 -5.80 -17.65 7.59
CA SER A 179 -6.93 -17.71 6.64
C SER A 179 -7.83 -16.47 6.66
N CYS A 180 -7.28 -15.29 6.30
CA CYS A 180 -8.14 -14.20 5.85
C CYS A 180 -8.93 -14.55 4.58
N SER A 181 -8.59 -15.63 3.89
CA SER A 181 -9.29 -16.11 2.69
C SER A 181 -10.70 -16.63 2.94
N GLU A 182 -11.04 -16.98 4.18
CA GLU A 182 -12.39 -17.43 4.56
C GLU A 182 -13.29 -16.28 5.04
N ILE A 183 -12.71 -15.10 5.29
CA ILE A 183 -13.46 -13.93 5.75
C ILE A 183 -13.83 -13.08 4.54
N GLY A 184 -15.12 -12.81 4.36
CA GLY A 184 -15.61 -11.93 3.30
C GLY A 184 -15.10 -10.49 3.45
N VAL A 185 -15.17 -9.69 2.38
CA VAL A 185 -14.84 -8.27 2.40
C VAL A 185 -15.77 -7.50 1.48
N ILE A 186 -16.31 -6.38 1.92
CA ILE A 186 -17.07 -5.49 1.05
C ILE A 186 -16.12 -4.64 0.20
N SER A 187 -16.49 -4.38 -1.04
CA SER A 187 -15.65 -3.60 -1.97
C SER A 187 -15.31 -2.19 -1.47
N PRO A 188 -16.27 -1.40 -0.93
CA PRO A 188 -16.00 -0.02 -0.52
C PRO A 188 -14.90 0.13 0.54
N ILE A 189 -14.73 -0.85 1.45
CA ILE A 189 -13.67 -0.76 2.47
C ILE A 189 -12.27 -0.80 1.84
N CYS A 190 -12.10 -1.56 0.74
CA CYS A 190 -10.85 -1.57 -0.01
C CYS A 190 -10.54 -0.19 -0.59
N GLY A 191 -11.56 0.48 -1.15
CA GLY A 191 -11.44 1.84 -1.67
C GLY A 191 -11.05 2.84 -0.59
N LEU A 192 -11.72 2.78 0.56
CA LEU A 192 -11.50 3.70 1.67
C LEU A 192 -10.09 3.54 2.27
N ILE A 193 -9.71 2.33 2.65
CA ILE A 193 -8.39 2.06 3.24
C ILE A 193 -7.28 2.31 2.20
N GLY A 194 -7.45 1.89 0.94
CA GLY A 194 -6.49 2.18 -0.12
C GLY A 194 -6.29 3.68 -0.36
N SER A 195 -7.34 4.49 -0.23
CA SER A 195 -7.26 5.96 -0.31
C SER A 195 -6.47 6.54 0.86
N TYR A 196 -6.69 6.05 2.09
CA TYR A 196 -5.89 6.44 3.24
C TYR A 196 -4.42 6.02 3.09
N MET A 197 -4.15 4.81 2.62
CA MET A 197 -2.77 4.35 2.35
C MET A 197 -2.06 5.27 1.34
N THR A 198 -2.77 5.68 0.30
CA THR A 198 -2.24 6.66 -0.67
C THR A 198 -1.94 7.99 0.00
N THR A 199 -2.87 8.50 0.81
CA THR A 199 -2.70 9.78 1.52
C THR A 199 -1.49 9.73 2.45
N GLU A 200 -1.31 8.68 3.24
CA GLU A 200 -0.14 8.52 4.09
C GLU A 200 1.16 8.41 3.28
N THR A 201 1.13 7.71 2.15
CA THR A 201 2.29 7.63 1.23
C THR A 201 2.68 9.02 0.73
N ILE A 202 1.70 9.85 0.34
CA ILE A 202 1.94 11.23 -0.09
C ILE A 202 2.49 12.09 1.05
N LYS A 203 1.92 12.00 2.26
CA LYS A 203 2.41 12.72 3.45
C LYS A 203 3.88 12.37 3.74
N VAL A 204 4.23 11.09 3.67
CA VAL A 204 5.60 10.61 3.83
C VAL A 204 6.53 11.18 2.75
N ILE A 205 6.12 11.18 1.47
CA ILE A 205 6.91 11.73 0.36
C ILE A 205 7.18 13.23 0.55
N LEU A 206 6.16 13.95 0.98
CA LEU A 206 6.20 15.41 1.14
C LEU A 206 6.75 15.85 2.50
N ASN A 207 7.07 14.92 3.40
CA ASN A 207 7.47 15.16 4.79
C ASN A 207 6.46 16.06 5.53
N LEU A 208 5.17 15.78 5.35
CA LEU A 208 4.11 16.48 6.07
C LEU A 208 3.97 15.95 7.50
N ASP A 209 3.37 16.78 8.36
CA ASP A 209 3.03 16.40 9.73
C ASP A 209 1.88 15.37 9.77
N ASP A 210 1.61 14.84 10.97
CA ASP A 210 0.50 13.92 11.26
C ASP A 210 0.47 12.63 10.43
N VAL A 211 1.64 12.10 10.06
CA VAL A 211 1.76 10.73 9.54
C VAL A 211 1.33 9.74 10.61
N LEU A 212 0.64 8.68 10.22
CA LEU A 212 0.11 7.63 11.11
C LEU A 212 1.21 6.71 11.67
N GLU A 213 2.38 7.23 12.03
CA GLU A 213 3.40 6.47 12.75
C GLU A 213 3.08 6.46 14.25
N GLY A 214 3.09 5.28 14.86
CA GLY A 214 2.71 5.12 16.27
C GLY A 214 1.20 5.18 16.53
N LYS A 215 0.41 5.20 15.48
CA LYS A 215 -1.05 5.25 15.52
C LYS A 215 -1.64 4.29 14.48
N ILE A 216 -2.81 3.76 14.79
CA ILE A 216 -3.65 3.02 13.85
C ILE A 216 -4.90 3.85 13.58
N LEU A 217 -5.19 4.12 12.34
CA LEU A 217 -6.53 4.58 11.94
C LEU A 217 -7.38 3.35 11.64
N TYR A 218 -8.32 3.06 12.52
CA TYR A 218 -9.29 1.97 12.37
C TYR A 218 -10.61 2.50 11.86
N VAL A 219 -11.18 1.81 10.87
CA VAL A 219 -12.48 2.14 10.27
C VAL A 219 -13.38 0.92 10.30
N ASN A 220 -14.64 1.11 10.71
CA ASN A 220 -15.71 0.13 10.58
C ASN A 220 -16.90 0.78 9.89
N MET A 221 -17.15 0.38 8.64
CA MET A 221 -18.21 0.97 7.81
C MET A 221 -19.60 0.48 8.19
N LEU A 222 -19.75 -0.68 8.85
CA LEU A 222 -21.04 -1.21 9.25
C LEU A 222 -21.72 -0.32 10.29
N ASN A 223 -20.94 0.26 11.19
CA ASN A 223 -21.43 1.11 12.27
C ASN A 223 -20.92 2.56 12.20
N ASN A 224 -20.31 2.96 11.06
CA ASN A 224 -19.77 4.30 10.81
C ASN A 224 -18.74 4.77 11.85
N GLN A 225 -17.91 3.86 12.37
CA GLN A 225 -16.86 4.21 13.32
C GLN A 225 -15.54 4.48 12.63
N ILE A 226 -14.91 5.59 13.01
CA ILE A 226 -13.50 5.90 12.68
C ILE A 226 -12.81 6.21 14.01
N ARG A 227 -11.70 5.52 14.28
CA ARG A 227 -10.95 5.67 15.53
C ARG A 227 -9.46 5.74 15.26
N GLU A 228 -8.79 6.69 15.89
CA GLU A 228 -7.34 6.71 16.00
C GLU A 228 -6.96 6.00 17.31
N ILE A 229 -6.08 5.01 17.21
CA ILE A 229 -5.62 4.17 18.33
C ILE A 229 -4.10 4.33 18.43
N ASN A 230 -3.61 4.82 19.59
CA ASN A 230 -2.18 4.94 19.81
C ASN A 230 -1.53 3.56 20.03
N ILE A 231 -0.43 3.30 19.34
CA ILE A 231 0.38 2.09 19.49
C ILE A 231 1.37 2.31 20.65
N LYS A 232 1.46 1.32 21.55
CA LYS A 232 2.53 1.31 22.55
C LYS A 232 3.72 0.54 21.98
N LYS A 233 4.90 1.14 22.03
CA LYS A 233 6.12 0.46 21.63
C LYS A 233 6.38 -0.72 22.56
N THR A 234 6.55 -1.90 22.00
CA THR A 234 6.96 -3.07 22.76
C THR A 234 8.38 -2.80 23.26
N SER A 235 8.57 -2.73 24.59
CA SER A 235 9.91 -2.61 25.15
C SER A 235 10.71 -3.81 24.65
N ALA A 236 11.80 -3.55 23.92
CA ALA A 236 12.74 -4.60 23.58
C ALA A 236 13.22 -5.22 24.89
N ASN A 237 12.85 -6.46 25.14
CA ASN A 237 13.50 -7.24 26.19
C ASN A 237 14.97 -7.32 25.77
N SER A 238 15.79 -6.56 26.52
CA SER A 238 17.25 -6.51 26.48
C SER A 238 17.87 -7.88 26.75
#